data_264dffafeaad3eb8e5d629c4011ed174
#
_entry.id   264dffafeaad3eb8e5d629c4011ed174
#
_cell.length_a   1.000
_cell.length_b   1.000
_cell.length_c   1.000
_cell.angle_alpha   90.00
_cell.angle_beta   90.00
_cell.angle_gamma   90.00
#
_symmetry.space_group_name_H-M   'P 1'
#
loop_
_entity.id
_entity.type
_entity.pdbx_description
1 polymer ?
#
loop_
_entity_poly.entity_id
_entity_poly.type
_entity_poly.pdbx_seq_one_letter_code
_entity_poly.pdbx_strand_id
1 'polypeptide(L)'
;WLRLGFAVRKGERAVAIIAPLPVKERNRVTNEETGDTRMLFKTVFVFDRAQVDPIADREQAPLGPPSEPLTGDSHAHLLVPIRVFAESLGFSVSFESIPGETGGWCDQKARRIVVDADAPANAQLRILIHETVHALGVGYAEYGRNRAEVIVDTTTAIACASVGLRVDGDSIPYIAGWGETGELDAVT
;
A
#
# COMPACT_ATOMS: atom_id res chain seq x y z
N TRP A 1 -14.99 11.17 -9.80
CA TRP A 1 -15.54 12.19 -8.89
C TRP A 1 -17.08 12.25 -8.94
N LEU A 2 -17.70 12.36 -10.10
CA LEU A 2 -19.17 12.46 -10.21
C LEU A 2 -19.95 11.32 -9.54
N ARG A 3 -19.41 10.08 -9.60
CA ARG A 3 -20.02 8.92 -8.90
C ARG A 3 -19.90 9.01 -7.38
N LEU A 4 -18.91 9.74 -6.90
CA LEU A 4 -18.66 9.96 -5.47
C LEU A 4 -19.37 11.21 -4.92
N GLY A 5 -20.17 11.90 -5.75
CA GLY A 5 -20.88 13.11 -5.34
C GLY A 5 -20.07 14.39 -5.42
N PHE A 6 -18.96 14.40 -6.18
CA PHE A 6 -18.07 15.57 -6.32
C PHE A 6 -17.94 16.00 -7.79
N ALA A 7 -17.74 17.29 -8.02
CA ALA A 7 -17.48 17.89 -9.32
C ALA A 7 -16.13 18.60 -9.31
N VAL A 8 -15.36 18.46 -10.39
CA VAL A 8 -14.12 19.22 -10.59
C VAL A 8 -14.47 20.69 -10.77
N ARG A 9 -13.75 21.56 -10.06
CA ARG A 9 -13.93 23.01 -10.19
C ARG A 9 -13.57 23.48 -11.59
N LYS A 10 -14.33 24.44 -12.10
CA LYS A 10 -14.07 25.04 -13.39
C LYS A 10 -12.68 25.72 -13.42
N GLY A 11 -11.88 25.37 -14.41
CA GLY A 11 -10.54 25.94 -14.58
C GLY A 11 -9.41 25.11 -13.97
N GLU A 12 -9.72 24.03 -13.24
CA GLU A 12 -8.70 23.13 -12.71
C GLU A 12 -7.97 22.38 -13.82
N ARG A 13 -6.68 22.12 -13.60
CA ARG A 13 -5.84 21.38 -14.53
C ARG A 13 -5.65 19.95 -14.04
N ALA A 14 -5.95 18.99 -14.91
CA ALA A 14 -5.74 17.58 -14.61
C ALA A 14 -4.24 17.24 -14.52
N VAL A 15 -3.91 16.31 -13.67
CA VAL A 15 -2.59 15.66 -13.62
C VAL A 15 -2.62 14.49 -14.60
N ALA A 16 -1.64 14.43 -15.50
CA ALA A 16 -1.48 13.31 -16.43
C ALA A 16 -0.66 12.21 -15.73
N ILE A 17 -1.21 11.02 -15.64
CA ILE A 17 -0.52 9.84 -15.12
C ILE A 17 -0.52 8.71 -16.14
N ILE A 18 0.46 7.81 -16.06
CA ILE A 18 0.49 6.59 -16.87
C ILE A 18 -0.20 5.49 -16.08
N ALA A 19 -1.30 4.98 -16.65
CA ALA A 19 -2.06 3.91 -16.03
C ALA A 19 -1.90 2.60 -16.82
N PRO A 20 -1.74 1.45 -16.13
CA PRO A 20 -1.75 0.14 -16.77
C PRO A 20 -3.15 -0.19 -17.29
N LEU A 21 -3.20 -0.75 -18.48
CA LEU A 21 -4.42 -1.20 -19.15
C LEU A 21 -4.26 -2.67 -19.53
N PRO A 22 -4.82 -3.61 -18.77
CA PRO A 22 -4.85 -5.00 -19.16
C PRO A 22 -5.81 -5.17 -20.34
N VAL A 23 -5.31 -5.66 -21.46
CA VAL A 23 -6.08 -5.93 -22.68
C VAL A 23 -6.02 -7.42 -22.96
N LYS A 24 -7.18 -8.05 -23.05
CA LYS A 24 -7.27 -9.45 -23.43
C LYS A 24 -6.80 -9.63 -24.87
N GLU A 25 -5.90 -10.57 -25.10
CA GLU A 25 -5.45 -10.89 -26.43
C GLU A 25 -6.52 -11.67 -27.20
N ARG A 26 -6.67 -11.33 -28.46
CA ARG A 26 -7.59 -12.01 -29.38
C ARG A 26 -6.82 -12.61 -30.55
N ASN A 27 -7.23 -13.79 -30.95
CA ASN A 27 -6.72 -14.40 -32.17
C ASN A 27 -7.05 -13.49 -33.35
N ARG A 28 -6.04 -13.14 -34.13
CA ARG A 28 -6.18 -12.19 -35.26
C ARG A 28 -7.06 -12.74 -36.40
N VAL A 29 -7.26 -14.05 -36.48
CA VAL A 29 -8.04 -14.70 -37.54
C VAL A 29 -9.47 -14.97 -37.10
N THR A 30 -9.66 -15.55 -35.89
CA THR A 30 -10.99 -15.93 -35.37
C THR A 30 -11.67 -14.84 -34.54
N ASN A 31 -10.92 -13.83 -34.11
CA ASN A 31 -11.35 -12.75 -33.17
C ASN A 31 -11.79 -13.25 -31.77
N GLU A 32 -11.52 -14.51 -31.46
CA GLU A 32 -11.80 -15.13 -30.18
C GLU A 32 -10.74 -14.75 -29.14
N GLU A 33 -11.12 -14.67 -27.86
CA GLU A 33 -10.18 -14.42 -26.77
C GLU A 33 -9.25 -15.62 -26.60
N THR A 34 -7.92 -15.37 -26.55
CA THR A 34 -6.90 -16.44 -26.39
C THR A 34 -6.74 -16.89 -24.95
N GLY A 35 -7.32 -16.13 -23.99
CA GLY A 35 -7.10 -16.32 -22.55
C GLY A 35 -5.88 -15.55 -22.03
N ASP A 36 -5.00 -15.07 -22.90
CA ASP A 36 -3.84 -14.28 -22.54
C ASP A 36 -4.21 -12.80 -22.31
N THR A 37 -3.46 -12.13 -21.44
CA THR A 37 -3.64 -10.71 -21.15
C THR A 37 -2.32 -9.97 -21.42
N ARG A 38 -2.40 -8.96 -22.27
CA ARG A 38 -1.28 -8.05 -22.55
C ARG A 38 -1.45 -6.78 -21.74
N MET A 39 -0.41 -6.36 -21.06
CA MET A 39 -0.38 -5.09 -20.36
C MET A 39 0.01 -3.96 -21.31
N LEU A 40 -0.89 -3.03 -21.55
CA LEU A 40 -0.62 -1.77 -22.22
C LEU A 40 -0.59 -0.64 -21.19
N PHE A 41 0.01 0.48 -21.55
CA PHE A 41 0.03 1.68 -20.75
C PHE A 41 -0.61 2.82 -21.53
N LYS A 42 -1.43 3.61 -20.86
CA LYS A 42 -2.03 4.80 -21.46
C LYS A 42 -1.93 5.99 -20.50
N THR A 43 -1.85 7.19 -21.07
CA THR A 43 -2.03 8.41 -20.30
C THR A 43 -3.49 8.56 -19.89
N VAL A 44 -3.74 8.74 -18.61
CA VAL A 44 -5.04 9.13 -18.06
C VAL A 44 -4.91 10.43 -17.30
N PHE A 45 -6.01 11.18 -17.24
CA PHE A 45 -6.05 12.47 -16.57
C PHE A 45 -6.84 12.32 -15.26
N VAL A 46 -6.22 12.69 -14.15
CA VAL A 46 -6.80 12.63 -12.81
C VAL A 46 -6.85 14.02 -12.20
N PHE A 47 -7.71 14.20 -11.21
CA PHE A 47 -7.82 15.44 -10.44
C PHE A 47 -7.67 15.10 -8.97
N ASP A 48 -6.96 15.96 -8.26
CA ASP A 48 -6.79 15.87 -6.82
C ASP A 48 -8.08 16.16 -6.05
N ARG A 49 -8.13 15.72 -4.79
CA ARG A 49 -9.23 16.03 -3.87
C ARG A 49 -9.41 17.54 -3.68
N ALA A 50 -8.31 18.27 -3.62
CA ALA A 50 -8.32 19.73 -3.49
C ALA A 50 -8.89 20.46 -4.69
N GLN A 51 -9.11 19.78 -5.83
CA GLN A 51 -9.62 20.34 -7.09
C GLN A 51 -11.12 20.10 -7.30
N VAL A 52 -11.79 19.50 -6.33
CA VAL A 52 -13.21 19.12 -6.46
C VAL A 52 -14.05 19.70 -5.33
N ASP A 53 -15.29 20.02 -5.64
CA ASP A 53 -16.30 20.48 -4.67
C ASP A 53 -17.45 19.46 -4.56
N PRO A 54 -18.08 19.33 -3.40
CA PRO A 54 -19.28 18.52 -3.25
C PRO A 54 -20.40 19.04 -4.15
N ILE A 55 -21.14 18.13 -4.78
CA ILE A 55 -22.33 18.48 -5.57
C ILE A 55 -23.48 18.67 -4.57
N ALA A 56 -24.15 19.82 -4.64
CA ALA A 56 -25.35 20.07 -3.85
C ALA A 56 -26.41 18.97 -4.12
N ASP A 57 -27.13 18.57 -3.07
CA ASP A 57 -28.21 17.58 -3.11
C ASP A 57 -27.76 16.15 -3.56
N ARG A 58 -26.47 15.86 -3.54
CA ARG A 58 -25.94 14.49 -3.70
C ARG A 58 -25.28 14.01 -2.42
N GLU A 59 -25.54 12.75 -2.10
CA GLU A 59 -24.76 12.06 -1.08
C GLU A 59 -23.30 11.98 -1.52
N GLN A 60 -22.38 12.43 -0.65
CA GLN A 60 -20.96 12.33 -0.87
C GLN A 60 -20.47 11.00 -0.30
N ALA A 61 -19.80 10.20 -1.15
CA ALA A 61 -19.09 9.04 -0.67
C ALA A 61 -17.89 9.47 0.21
N PRO A 62 -17.53 8.70 1.23
CA PRO A 62 -16.31 8.93 1.99
C PRO A 62 -15.11 9.01 1.06
N LEU A 63 -14.29 10.04 1.21
CA LEU A 63 -13.13 10.29 0.37
C LEU A 63 -11.83 9.74 0.96
N GLY A 64 -11.92 8.87 1.95
CA GLY A 64 -10.81 8.03 2.36
C GLY A 64 -10.63 6.89 1.34
N PRO A 65 -9.42 6.44 1.04
CA PRO A 65 -9.25 5.15 0.40
C PRO A 65 -9.96 4.11 1.27
N PRO A 66 -10.69 3.16 0.68
CA PRO A 66 -11.30 2.10 1.47
C PRO A 66 -10.18 1.35 2.19
N SER A 67 -10.10 1.52 3.49
CA SER A 67 -9.28 0.67 4.34
C SER A 67 -10.02 -0.66 4.47
N GLU A 68 -9.67 -1.61 3.65
CA GLU A 68 -10.16 -2.98 3.81
C GLU A 68 -9.12 -3.75 4.62
N PRO A 69 -9.45 -4.20 5.84
CA PRO A 69 -8.53 -4.99 6.63
C PRO A 69 -8.08 -6.24 5.87
N LEU A 70 -6.78 -6.49 5.86
CA LEU A 70 -6.22 -7.71 5.30
C LEU A 70 -6.73 -8.91 6.07
N THR A 71 -7.37 -9.84 5.36
CA THR A 71 -7.94 -11.07 5.92
C THR A 71 -7.32 -12.30 5.27
N GLY A 72 -7.59 -13.49 5.85
CA GLY A 72 -7.18 -14.78 5.29
C GLY A 72 -5.72 -15.15 5.57
N ASP A 73 -5.29 -16.25 4.95
CA ASP A 73 -4.03 -16.95 5.23
C ASP A 73 -3.29 -17.44 3.97
N SER A 74 -3.72 -17.02 2.80
CA SER A 74 -3.19 -17.50 1.52
C SER A 74 -1.66 -17.34 1.38
N HIS A 75 -1.06 -16.40 2.09
CA HIS A 75 0.36 -16.11 2.07
C HIS A 75 1.08 -16.49 3.38
N ALA A 76 0.43 -17.25 4.27
CA ALA A 76 1.02 -17.67 5.55
C ALA A 76 2.35 -18.43 5.39
N HIS A 77 2.54 -19.11 4.26
CA HIS A 77 3.76 -19.83 3.94
C HIS A 77 5.00 -18.93 3.80
N LEU A 78 4.81 -17.61 3.62
CA LEU A 78 5.88 -16.62 3.53
C LEU A 78 6.32 -16.06 4.90
N LEU A 79 5.56 -16.29 5.96
CA LEU A 79 5.91 -15.81 7.30
C LEU A 79 7.27 -16.34 7.76
N VAL A 80 7.53 -17.63 7.56
CA VAL A 80 8.79 -18.25 7.96
C VAL A 80 9.98 -17.70 7.18
N PRO A 81 9.97 -17.64 5.84
CA PRO A 81 11.07 -17.04 5.08
C PRO A 81 11.37 -15.58 5.46
N ILE A 82 10.36 -14.73 5.64
CA ILE A 82 10.57 -13.33 6.03
C ILE A 82 11.10 -13.22 7.46
N ARG A 83 10.59 -14.04 8.38
CA ARG A 83 11.14 -14.13 9.73
C ARG A 83 12.62 -14.51 9.71
N VAL A 84 12.99 -15.55 8.99
CA VAL A 84 14.42 -15.99 8.86
C VAL A 84 15.27 -14.87 8.27
N PHE A 85 14.75 -14.12 7.30
CA PHE A 85 15.43 -12.96 6.74
C PHE A 85 15.65 -11.88 7.81
N ALA A 86 14.62 -11.49 8.57
CA ALA A 86 14.76 -10.53 9.66
C ALA A 86 15.75 -11.00 10.74
N GLU A 87 15.72 -12.29 11.09
CA GLU A 87 16.67 -12.90 12.03
C GLU A 87 18.11 -12.88 11.47
N SER A 88 18.30 -13.01 10.17
CA SER A 88 19.62 -12.89 9.53
C SER A 88 20.21 -11.46 9.60
N LEU A 89 19.35 -10.44 9.76
CA LEU A 89 19.75 -9.07 10.02
C LEU A 89 20.13 -8.83 11.50
N GLY A 90 20.03 -9.85 12.34
CA GLY A 90 20.36 -9.82 13.77
C GLY A 90 19.19 -9.34 14.65
N PHE A 91 17.95 -9.42 14.19
CA PHE A 91 16.75 -9.11 14.96
C PHE A 91 16.10 -10.39 15.48
N SER A 92 15.59 -10.36 16.71
CA SER A 92 14.66 -11.39 17.18
C SER A 92 13.23 -11.06 16.72
N VAL A 93 12.49 -12.06 16.28
CA VAL A 93 11.09 -11.90 15.83
C VAL A 93 10.18 -12.72 16.72
N SER A 94 9.18 -12.06 17.31
CA SER A 94 8.13 -12.72 18.11
C SER A 94 6.74 -12.33 17.62
N PHE A 95 5.80 -13.24 17.83
CA PHE A 95 4.37 -13.02 17.60
C PHE A 95 3.70 -13.00 18.98
N GLU A 96 3.09 -11.88 19.32
CA GLU A 96 2.50 -11.64 20.64
C GLU A 96 1.15 -10.94 20.46
N SER A 97 0.21 -11.18 21.39
CA SER A 97 -1.03 -10.40 21.40
C SER A 97 -0.75 -8.95 21.75
N ILE A 98 -1.10 -8.03 20.85
CA ILE A 98 -0.87 -6.58 21.03
C ILE A 98 -2.22 -5.89 21.25
N PRO A 99 -2.48 -5.30 22.43
CA PRO A 99 -3.73 -4.58 22.66
C PRO A 99 -3.84 -3.32 21.79
N GLY A 100 -5.03 -3.06 21.24
CA GLY A 100 -5.33 -1.86 20.47
C GLY A 100 -5.19 -2.05 18.97
N GLU A 101 -4.87 -0.97 18.24
CA GLU A 101 -4.82 -0.96 16.77
C GLU A 101 -3.40 -1.14 16.20
N THR A 102 -2.40 -1.29 17.07
CA THR A 102 -1.01 -1.47 16.65
C THR A 102 -0.79 -2.89 16.15
N GLY A 103 -0.46 -3.05 14.89
CA GLY A 103 -0.22 -4.39 14.31
C GLY A 103 1.16 -4.96 14.61
N GLY A 104 2.16 -4.13 14.93
CA GLY A 104 3.52 -4.54 15.22
C GLY A 104 4.44 -3.35 15.51
N TRP A 105 5.69 -3.65 15.82
CA TRP A 105 6.73 -2.64 16.01
C TRP A 105 8.14 -3.22 15.87
N CYS A 106 9.09 -2.35 15.50
CA CYS A 106 10.51 -2.65 15.42
C CYS A 106 11.29 -1.78 16.42
N ASP A 107 11.97 -2.41 17.38
CA ASP A 107 12.94 -1.74 18.24
C ASP A 107 14.35 -1.97 17.68
N GLN A 108 14.90 -0.95 17.03
CA GLN A 108 16.23 -1.01 16.44
C GLN A 108 17.35 -1.12 17.48
N LYS A 109 17.15 -0.59 18.72
CA LYS A 109 18.14 -0.66 19.77
C LYS A 109 18.18 -2.04 20.42
N ALA A 110 17.01 -2.56 20.75
CA ALA A 110 16.88 -3.92 21.29
C ALA A 110 17.00 -5.01 20.24
N ARG A 111 17.04 -4.65 18.95
CA ARG A 111 17.05 -5.58 17.83
C ARG A 111 15.89 -6.57 17.89
N ARG A 112 14.70 -6.05 18.06
CA ARG A 112 13.49 -6.85 18.25
C ARG A 112 12.36 -6.37 17.35
N ILE A 113 11.70 -7.33 16.69
CA ILE A 113 10.46 -7.14 15.95
C ILE A 113 9.36 -7.91 16.67
N VAL A 114 8.22 -7.26 16.88
CA VAL A 114 7.00 -7.90 17.41
C VAL A 114 5.88 -7.70 16.41
N VAL A 115 5.14 -8.76 16.15
CA VAL A 115 3.98 -8.79 15.24
C VAL A 115 2.77 -9.24 16.05
N ASP A 116 1.61 -8.64 15.82
CA ASP A 116 0.38 -9.03 16.48
C ASP A 116 -0.03 -10.46 16.09
N ALA A 117 -0.05 -11.34 17.09
CA ALA A 117 -0.41 -12.74 16.92
C ALA A 117 -1.90 -12.94 16.61
N ASP A 118 -2.75 -11.99 16.99
CA ASP A 118 -4.21 -12.08 16.83
C ASP A 118 -4.66 -11.61 15.43
N ALA A 119 -3.78 -10.99 14.66
CA ALA A 119 -4.06 -10.57 13.30
C ALA A 119 -4.13 -11.78 12.34
N PRO A 120 -4.94 -11.72 11.26
CA PRO A 120 -4.94 -12.73 10.20
C PRO A 120 -3.54 -12.91 9.57
N ALA A 121 -3.20 -14.11 9.11
CA ALA A 121 -1.85 -14.42 8.63
C ALA A 121 -1.36 -13.52 7.48
N ASN A 122 -2.24 -13.10 6.57
CA ASN A 122 -1.90 -12.14 5.53
C ASN A 122 -1.55 -10.75 6.10
N ALA A 123 -2.25 -10.32 7.15
CA ALA A 123 -1.93 -9.08 7.85
C ALA A 123 -0.62 -9.20 8.64
N GLN A 124 -0.40 -10.32 9.34
CA GLN A 124 0.87 -10.62 10.00
C GLN A 124 2.05 -10.54 9.02
N LEU A 125 1.90 -11.09 7.82
CA LEU A 125 2.94 -11.04 6.79
C LEU A 125 3.24 -9.59 6.38
N ARG A 126 2.22 -8.80 6.10
CA ARG A 126 2.39 -7.38 5.76
C ARG A 126 3.12 -6.63 6.89
N ILE A 127 2.68 -6.83 8.13
CA ILE A 127 3.28 -6.20 9.31
C ILE A 127 4.74 -6.64 9.44
N LEU A 128 5.04 -7.93 9.33
CA LEU A 128 6.39 -8.45 9.43
C LEU A 128 7.30 -7.87 8.35
N ILE A 129 6.83 -7.70 7.11
CA ILE A 129 7.58 -7.05 6.04
C ILE A 129 7.84 -5.58 6.42
N HIS A 130 6.82 -4.84 6.86
CA HIS A 130 6.94 -3.44 7.29
C HIS A 130 8.02 -3.26 8.37
N GLU A 131 7.94 -4.03 9.43
CA GLU A 131 8.92 -3.96 10.53
C GLU A 131 10.32 -4.43 10.10
N THR A 132 10.40 -5.35 9.14
CA THR A 132 11.68 -5.77 8.56
C THR A 132 12.33 -4.64 7.74
N VAL A 133 11.56 -3.81 7.05
CA VAL A 133 12.11 -2.63 6.35
C VAL A 133 12.69 -1.63 7.35
N HIS A 134 12.04 -1.40 8.49
CA HIS A 134 12.65 -0.64 9.58
C HIS A 134 13.97 -1.27 10.06
N ALA A 135 14.01 -2.59 10.19
CA ALA A 135 15.22 -3.32 10.58
C ALA A 135 16.37 -3.21 9.56
N LEU A 136 16.09 -2.95 8.28
CA LEU A 136 17.08 -2.66 7.25
C LEU A 136 17.74 -1.27 7.40
N GLY A 137 17.31 -0.46 8.37
CA GLY A 137 17.90 0.83 8.67
C GLY A 137 17.01 2.04 8.33
N VAL A 138 15.79 1.83 7.85
CA VAL A 138 14.86 2.93 7.61
C VAL A 138 14.28 3.39 8.95
N GLY A 139 15.06 4.17 9.70
CA GLY A 139 14.73 4.61 11.04
C GLY A 139 14.32 6.09 11.12
N TYR A 140 13.57 6.43 12.16
CA TYR A 140 13.09 7.80 12.39
C TYR A 140 14.20 8.80 12.72
N ALA A 141 15.32 8.31 13.26
CA ALA A 141 16.46 9.17 13.59
C ALA A 141 17.17 9.71 12.35
N GLU A 142 17.16 8.94 11.24
CA GLU A 142 17.84 9.27 10.01
C GLU A 142 16.93 10.02 9.03
N TYR A 143 15.68 9.54 8.88
CA TYR A 143 14.75 10.03 7.86
C TYR A 143 13.67 10.97 8.40
N GLY A 144 13.49 11.08 9.73
CA GLY A 144 12.27 11.61 10.33
C GLY A 144 11.11 10.63 10.19
N ARG A 145 10.08 10.79 11.03
CA ARG A 145 9.00 9.80 11.08
C ARG A 145 8.23 9.72 9.76
N ASN A 146 7.76 10.86 9.24
CA ASN A 146 6.91 10.88 8.05
C ASN A 146 7.61 10.25 6.83
N ARG A 147 8.86 10.63 6.59
CA ARG A 147 9.63 10.12 5.46
C ARG A 147 9.96 8.62 5.63
N ALA A 148 10.32 8.21 6.82
CA ALA A 148 10.57 6.79 7.12
C ALA A 148 9.33 5.95 6.81
N GLU A 149 8.15 6.37 7.28
CA GLU A 149 6.89 5.64 7.04
C GLU A 149 6.54 5.56 5.54
N VAL A 150 6.71 6.65 4.78
CA VAL A 150 6.49 6.62 3.32
C VAL A 150 7.39 5.59 2.64
N ILE A 151 8.68 5.56 2.99
CA ILE A 151 9.63 4.59 2.43
C ILE A 151 9.24 3.16 2.81
N VAL A 152 8.93 2.94 4.10
CA VAL A 152 8.58 1.63 4.63
C VAL A 152 7.28 1.11 4.03
N ASP A 153 6.21 1.92 4.02
CA ASP A 153 4.93 1.51 3.45
C ASP A 153 5.00 1.28 1.94
N THR A 154 5.72 2.14 1.20
CA THR A 154 5.92 1.93 -0.24
C THR A 154 6.68 0.64 -0.52
N THR A 155 7.76 0.38 0.23
CA THR A 155 8.55 -0.85 0.10
C THR A 155 7.71 -2.08 0.45
N THR A 156 6.92 -2.00 1.52
CA THR A 156 6.00 -3.06 1.95
C THR A 156 4.96 -3.35 0.88
N ALA A 157 4.34 -2.32 0.31
CA ALA A 157 3.34 -2.48 -0.75
C ALA A 157 3.95 -3.15 -2.00
N ILE A 158 5.15 -2.75 -2.42
CA ILE A 158 5.86 -3.36 -3.55
C ILE A 158 6.20 -4.83 -3.25
N ALA A 159 6.73 -5.12 -2.05
CA ALA A 159 7.09 -6.48 -1.65
C ALA A 159 5.85 -7.40 -1.61
N CYS A 160 4.75 -6.95 -1.01
CA CYS A 160 3.49 -7.69 -0.99
C CYS A 160 2.94 -7.92 -2.41
N ALA A 161 2.93 -6.88 -3.25
CA ALA A 161 2.45 -6.99 -4.63
C ALA A 161 3.28 -7.96 -5.47
N SER A 162 4.60 -8.06 -5.23
CA SER A 162 5.50 -8.96 -5.95
C SER A 162 5.17 -10.43 -5.76
N VAL A 163 4.52 -10.77 -4.64
CA VAL A 163 4.06 -12.13 -4.33
C VAL A 163 2.55 -12.31 -4.53
N GLY A 164 1.87 -11.29 -5.06
CA GLY A 164 0.43 -11.33 -5.33
C GLY A 164 -0.46 -11.02 -4.10
N LEU A 165 0.11 -10.59 -2.99
CA LEU A 165 -0.66 -10.13 -1.84
C LEU A 165 -1.08 -8.67 -2.07
N ARG A 166 -2.36 -8.45 -2.25
CA ARG A 166 -2.92 -7.12 -2.44
C ARG A 166 -3.11 -6.40 -1.11
N VAL A 167 -2.42 -5.29 -0.95
CA VAL A 167 -2.44 -4.43 0.25
C VAL A 167 -2.91 -3.00 -0.06
N ASP A 168 -3.53 -2.80 -1.20
CA ASP A 168 -3.93 -1.48 -1.72
C ASP A 168 -4.81 -0.72 -0.71
N GLY A 169 -5.78 -1.42 -0.10
CA GLY A 169 -6.70 -0.85 0.87
C GLY A 169 -6.06 -0.45 2.20
N ASP A 170 -4.90 -1.00 2.50
CA ASP A 170 -4.17 -0.78 3.75
C ASP A 170 -3.04 0.25 3.58
N SER A 171 -2.27 0.14 2.49
CA SER A 171 -1.05 0.94 2.29
C SER A 171 -1.30 2.28 1.62
N ILE A 172 -2.26 2.36 0.67
CA ILE A 172 -2.56 3.62 -0.04
C ILE A 172 -3.03 4.74 0.91
N PRO A 173 -3.91 4.49 1.92
CA PRO A 173 -4.30 5.49 2.89
C PRO A 173 -3.13 6.07 3.68
N TYR A 174 -2.23 5.19 4.09
CA TYR A 174 -1.04 5.55 4.86
C TYR A 174 -0.08 6.40 4.04
N ILE A 175 0.28 5.94 2.84
CA ILE A 175 1.18 6.68 1.93
C ILE A 175 0.59 8.04 1.57
N ALA A 176 -0.72 8.13 1.29
CA ALA A 176 -1.39 9.38 0.99
C ALA A 176 -1.42 10.33 2.19
N GLY A 177 -1.71 9.83 3.40
CA GLY A 177 -1.74 10.63 4.63
C GLY A 177 -0.39 11.23 4.99
N TRP A 178 0.70 10.51 4.77
CA TRP A 178 2.06 11.00 4.99
C TRP A 178 2.52 11.97 3.89
N GLY A 179 2.08 11.77 2.64
CA GLY A 179 2.38 12.66 1.50
C GLY A 179 1.74 14.03 1.61
N GLU A 180 0.58 14.17 2.28
CA GLU A 180 -0.08 15.46 2.51
C GLU A 180 0.72 16.40 3.42
N THR A 181 1.66 15.89 4.21
CA THR A 181 2.54 16.69 5.07
C THR A 181 3.77 17.27 4.34
N GLY A 182 3.90 17.10 3.03
CA GLY A 182 4.82 17.89 2.18
C GLY A 182 6.15 17.23 1.83
N GLU A 183 6.34 15.94 2.04
CA GLU A 183 7.60 15.25 1.73
C GLU A 183 7.50 14.25 0.55
N LEU A 184 6.89 14.69 -0.56
CA LEU A 184 6.84 13.90 -1.81
C LEU A 184 8.23 13.60 -2.43
N ASP A 185 9.27 14.30 -2.00
CA ASP A 185 10.65 14.08 -2.44
C ASP A 185 11.28 12.78 -1.89
N ALA A 186 10.56 12.07 -1.03
CA ALA A 186 11.05 10.83 -0.41
C ALA A 186 11.02 9.60 -1.34
N VAL A 187 10.31 9.67 -2.47
CA VAL A 187 10.04 8.53 -3.36
C VAL A 187 10.69 8.69 -4.75
N THR A 188 11.42 9.78 -4.98
CA THR A 188 12.26 10.00 -6.16
C THR A 188 13.72 9.76 -5.82
#